data_ed314b051ece33aa416a460173b59043
#
_entry.id   ed314b051ece33aa416a460173b59043
#
_cell.length_a   1.000
_cell.length_b   1.000
_cell.length_c   1.000
_cell.angle_alpha   90.00
_cell.angle_beta   90.00
_cell.angle_gamma   90.00
#
_symmetry.space_group_name_H-M   'P 1'
#
loop_
_entity.id
_entity.type
_entity.pdbx_description
1 polymer ?
#
loop_
_entity_poly.entity_id
_entity_poly.type
_entity_poly.pdbx_seq_one_letter_code
_entity_poly.pdbx_strand_id
1 'polypeptide(L)'
;MKIAFTTLGCKLNYAETSTYERGFVAAGWEVVPWTARADVYLINTCAVTETAEKKSRNLIRRAHKTAPEARIVVTGCYAQLRKEQLLAIEGVWKVFGADEKKQVLTLATEEVTPRGDSVPLRSTPAPPTDFVGGPLPLPLSGGGQAPQGVTSSVFGAYSSGERTRSFLKVQDGCDNFCAYCTVPYARGRSRNIPICEVVKMAQAIAAEGVKEVVLTGVNTGDFGRTTRESFLDLLKALNEVEGIERYRISSIEPNLITPEIIDWIASGTKFQRHFHIPLQSGSDTLLKRVGRKYDTALFASRIDYIRQALEKPGAPLVFFGIDVIVGLPGETEALFQETYDFLKNRVRPAFIHVFPYSKRPGTRAAEWKDQVQDSVKTARVARLEALCEELHSAFIAANKGLQETVLWESSVKNGIMGGYTGNYIRVERPYDPERMNTLETVTV
;
A
#
# COMPACT_ATOMS: atom_id res chain seq x y z
N MET A 1 -14.89 12.98 24.11
CA MET A 1 -13.74 13.64 23.44
C MET A 1 -13.87 13.46 21.93
N LYS A 2 -13.34 14.42 21.16
CA LYS A 2 -13.38 14.42 19.68
C LYS A 2 -12.02 14.08 19.11
N ILE A 3 -11.99 13.21 18.10
CA ILE A 3 -10.78 12.86 17.39
C ILE A 3 -11.01 12.95 15.87
N ALA A 4 -10.00 13.44 15.15
CA ALA A 4 -9.99 13.49 13.70
C ALA A 4 -8.82 12.66 13.15
N PHE A 5 -9.09 11.85 12.12
CA PHE A 5 -8.10 11.00 11.47
C PHE A 5 -7.77 11.48 10.07
N THR A 6 -6.53 11.30 9.66
CA THR A 6 -6.13 11.42 8.25
C THR A 6 -5.01 10.44 7.91
N THR A 7 -5.03 9.96 6.67
CA THR A 7 -4.07 8.96 6.19
C THR A 7 -3.39 9.42 4.92
N LEU A 8 -2.07 9.31 4.92
CA LEU A 8 -1.25 9.42 3.72
C LEU A 8 -0.61 8.07 3.41
N GLY A 9 -0.48 7.76 2.13
CA GLY A 9 0.27 6.59 1.66
C GLY A 9 -0.58 5.44 1.15
N CYS A 10 -0.26 4.22 1.58
CA CYS A 10 -0.72 2.99 0.98
C CYS A 10 -1.95 2.37 1.68
N LYS A 11 -2.47 1.30 1.09
CA LYS A 11 -3.57 0.50 1.63
C LYS A 11 -3.30 0.00 3.06
N LEU A 12 -2.02 -0.29 3.39
CA LEU A 12 -1.61 -0.68 4.75
C LEU A 12 -1.89 0.44 5.77
N ASN A 13 -1.45 1.67 5.47
CA ASN A 13 -1.72 2.80 6.34
C ASN A 13 -3.23 3.04 6.50
N TYR A 14 -3.99 2.87 5.42
CA TYR A 14 -5.43 3.02 5.46
C TYR A 14 -6.10 1.97 6.38
N ALA A 15 -5.74 0.69 6.25
CA ALA A 15 -6.23 -0.37 7.12
C ALA A 15 -5.87 -0.11 8.60
N GLU A 16 -4.64 0.36 8.86
CA GLU A 16 -4.17 0.71 10.20
C GLU A 16 -4.99 1.85 10.80
N THR A 17 -5.22 2.94 10.04
CA THR A 17 -6.01 4.09 10.51
C THR A 17 -7.46 3.71 10.79
N SER A 18 -8.09 2.94 9.91
CA SER A 18 -9.46 2.45 10.12
C SER A 18 -9.57 1.57 11.37
N THR A 19 -8.53 0.81 11.70
CA THR A 19 -8.48 0.02 12.95
C THR A 19 -8.33 0.93 14.17
N TYR A 20 -7.54 1.99 14.10
CA TYR A 20 -7.48 2.99 15.17
C TYR A 20 -8.83 3.66 15.37
N GLU A 21 -9.48 4.09 14.30
CA GLU A 21 -10.78 4.73 14.34
C GLU A 21 -11.81 3.87 15.08
N ARG A 22 -11.94 2.58 14.73
CA ARG A 22 -12.81 1.65 15.45
C ARG A 22 -12.46 1.52 16.94
N GLY A 23 -11.17 1.47 17.27
CA GLY A 23 -10.71 1.39 18.66
C GLY A 23 -11.10 2.62 19.48
N PHE A 24 -10.98 3.81 18.92
CA PHE A 24 -11.40 5.06 19.57
C PHE A 24 -12.91 5.16 19.69
N VAL A 25 -13.68 4.79 18.66
CA VAL A 25 -15.15 4.73 18.72
C VAL A 25 -15.61 3.75 19.81
N ALA A 26 -15.02 2.57 19.89
CA ALA A 26 -15.33 1.59 20.93
C ALA A 26 -15.03 2.08 22.35
N ALA A 27 -14.07 3.01 22.49
CA ALA A 27 -13.73 3.69 23.76
C ALA A 27 -14.61 4.94 24.03
N GLY A 28 -15.61 5.20 23.20
CA GLY A 28 -16.58 6.29 23.41
C GLY A 28 -16.13 7.66 22.85
N TRP A 29 -15.14 7.71 21.96
CA TRP A 29 -14.74 8.94 21.28
C TRP A 29 -15.63 9.25 20.09
N GLU A 30 -15.91 10.53 19.89
CA GLU A 30 -16.60 11.04 18.69
C GLU A 30 -15.59 11.27 17.57
N VAL A 31 -15.73 10.58 16.45
CA VAL A 31 -14.92 10.82 15.25
C VAL A 31 -15.53 11.98 14.47
N VAL A 32 -14.70 12.99 14.20
CA VAL A 32 -15.13 14.19 13.48
C VAL A 32 -14.34 14.35 12.16
N PRO A 33 -14.88 15.06 11.16
CA PRO A 33 -14.15 15.34 9.93
C PRO A 33 -12.81 16.04 10.20
N TRP A 34 -11.80 15.73 9.40
CA TRP A 34 -10.44 16.31 9.51
C TRP A 34 -10.43 17.86 9.53
N THR A 35 -11.41 18.48 8.91
CA THR A 35 -11.57 19.95 8.85
C THR A 35 -12.23 20.56 10.07
N ALA A 36 -12.83 19.74 10.92
CA ALA A 36 -13.48 20.20 12.16
C ALA A 36 -12.46 20.37 13.30
N ARG A 37 -12.85 21.10 14.34
CA ARG A 37 -12.07 21.16 15.58
C ARG A 37 -12.22 19.85 16.34
N ALA A 38 -11.08 19.29 16.77
CA ALA A 38 -10.99 18.06 17.53
C ALA A 38 -10.03 18.25 18.72
N ASP A 39 -10.17 17.44 19.76
CA ASP A 39 -9.25 17.39 20.90
C ASP A 39 -7.94 16.71 20.53
N VAL A 40 -8.02 15.72 19.62
CA VAL A 40 -6.88 14.97 19.09
C VAL A 40 -6.95 14.88 17.58
N TYR A 41 -5.83 15.07 16.89
CA TYR A 41 -5.64 14.78 15.47
C TYR A 41 -4.65 13.65 15.32
N LEU A 42 -5.04 12.54 14.67
CA LEU A 42 -4.16 11.41 14.39
C LEU A 42 -3.84 11.36 12.89
N ILE A 43 -2.53 11.43 12.59
CA ILE A 43 -2.01 11.45 11.21
C ILE A 43 -1.18 10.20 10.95
N ASN A 44 -1.64 9.33 10.05
CA ASN A 44 -0.86 8.20 9.58
C ASN A 44 -0.07 8.62 8.33
N THR A 45 1.25 8.61 8.43
CA THR A 45 2.17 9.28 7.50
C THR A 45 2.89 8.32 6.56
N CYS A 46 3.31 8.86 5.41
CA CYS A 46 4.08 8.15 4.40
C CYS A 46 5.45 8.78 4.19
N ALA A 47 6.47 7.96 3.90
CA ALA A 47 7.85 8.38 3.62
C ALA A 47 8.39 7.84 2.29
N VAL A 48 7.54 7.29 1.43
CA VAL A 48 7.99 6.71 0.15
C VAL A 48 8.51 7.77 -0.81
N THR A 49 7.95 8.99 -0.77
CA THR A 49 8.41 10.12 -1.57
C THR A 49 8.59 11.37 -0.71
N GLU A 50 9.44 12.29 -1.17
CA GLU A 50 9.62 13.60 -0.53
C GLU A 50 8.31 14.42 -0.49
N THR A 51 7.53 14.32 -1.56
CA THR A 51 6.21 14.95 -1.64
C THR A 51 5.26 14.44 -0.54
N ALA A 52 5.31 13.13 -0.22
CA ALA A 52 4.51 12.56 0.86
C ALA A 52 4.94 13.09 2.24
N GLU A 53 6.23 13.24 2.49
CA GLU A 53 6.73 13.86 3.72
C GLU A 53 6.31 15.34 3.84
N LYS A 54 6.43 16.11 2.73
CA LYS A 54 5.97 17.51 2.68
C LYS A 54 4.48 17.63 2.98
N LYS A 55 3.66 16.76 2.36
CA LYS A 55 2.21 16.70 2.64
C LYS A 55 1.94 16.37 4.11
N SER A 56 2.68 15.44 4.72
CA SER A 56 2.55 15.09 6.14
C SER A 56 2.80 16.32 7.03
N ARG A 57 3.91 17.03 6.82
CA ARG A 57 4.21 18.27 7.59
C ARG A 57 3.15 19.34 7.42
N ASN A 58 2.60 19.51 6.21
CA ASN A 58 1.55 20.49 5.95
C ASN A 58 0.24 20.12 6.68
N LEU A 59 -0.11 18.84 6.75
CA LEU A 59 -1.29 18.38 7.51
C LEU A 59 -1.12 18.62 9.01
N ILE A 60 0.07 18.37 9.59
CA ILE A 60 0.37 18.65 10.98
C ILE A 60 0.18 20.15 11.29
N ARG A 61 0.79 21.03 10.48
CA ARG A 61 0.66 22.48 10.64
C ARG A 61 -0.79 22.97 10.50
N ARG A 62 -1.53 22.36 9.56
CA ARG A 62 -2.96 22.69 9.37
C ARG A 62 -3.80 22.27 10.57
N ALA A 63 -3.58 21.09 11.15
CA ALA A 63 -4.26 20.62 12.35
C ALA A 63 -3.98 21.58 13.52
N HIS A 64 -2.72 21.94 13.75
CA HIS A 64 -2.34 22.91 14.79
C HIS A 64 -2.99 24.29 14.58
N LYS A 65 -3.04 24.79 13.34
CA LYS A 65 -3.71 26.07 13.03
C LYS A 65 -5.23 26.00 13.26
N THR A 66 -5.85 24.85 13.00
CA THR A 66 -7.31 24.66 13.18
C THR A 66 -7.69 24.61 14.65
N ALA A 67 -6.90 23.95 15.47
CA ALA A 67 -7.08 23.83 16.92
C ALA A 67 -5.71 23.87 17.63
N PRO A 68 -5.20 25.05 18.02
CA PRO A 68 -3.88 25.19 18.65
C PRO A 68 -3.74 24.43 19.98
N GLU A 69 -4.84 24.24 20.69
CA GLU A 69 -4.93 23.49 21.94
C GLU A 69 -4.99 21.97 21.75
N ALA A 70 -5.27 21.49 20.54
CA ALA A 70 -5.38 20.07 20.26
C ALA A 70 -4.03 19.35 20.35
N ARG A 71 -4.09 18.08 20.64
CA ARG A 71 -2.93 17.17 20.63
C ARG A 71 -2.80 16.50 19.28
N ILE A 72 -1.62 16.59 18.68
CA ILE A 72 -1.36 15.96 17.40
C ILE A 72 -0.54 14.68 17.62
N VAL A 73 -1.10 13.57 17.18
CA VAL A 73 -0.47 12.24 17.21
C VAL A 73 -0.06 11.86 15.79
N VAL A 74 1.20 11.47 15.63
CA VAL A 74 1.75 11.10 14.33
C VAL A 74 2.21 9.64 14.35
N THR A 75 1.83 8.86 13.35
CA THR A 75 2.30 7.48 13.15
C THR A 75 2.64 7.20 11.70
N GLY A 76 3.10 5.99 11.38
CA GLY A 76 3.38 5.55 10.02
C GLY A 76 4.86 5.62 9.63
N CYS A 77 5.14 5.50 8.32
CA CYS A 77 6.51 5.35 7.83
C CYS A 77 7.39 6.58 8.08
N TYR A 78 6.84 7.78 7.93
CA TYR A 78 7.58 9.01 8.20
C TYR A 78 7.85 9.17 9.70
N ALA A 79 6.89 8.81 10.55
CA ALA A 79 7.05 8.79 11.99
C ALA A 79 8.23 7.90 12.43
N GLN A 80 8.40 6.73 11.81
CA GLN A 80 9.51 5.82 12.08
C GLN A 80 10.86 6.42 11.66
N LEU A 81 10.93 7.01 10.48
CA LEU A 81 12.21 7.43 9.89
C LEU A 81 12.70 8.79 10.41
N ARG A 82 11.82 9.64 10.92
CA ARG A 82 12.11 11.04 11.29
C ARG A 82 11.37 11.47 12.57
N LYS A 83 11.39 10.61 13.59
CA LYS A 83 10.66 10.82 14.86
C LYS A 83 11.01 12.17 15.50
N GLU A 84 12.29 12.48 15.61
CA GLU A 84 12.78 13.73 16.23
C GLU A 84 12.35 14.99 15.46
N GLN A 85 12.42 14.93 14.10
CA GLN A 85 11.97 16.05 13.27
C GLN A 85 10.47 16.32 13.42
N LEU A 86 9.67 15.28 13.61
CA LEU A 86 8.23 15.41 13.81
C LEU A 86 7.90 15.94 15.20
N LEU A 87 8.60 15.49 16.24
CA LEU A 87 8.45 16.00 17.61
C LEU A 87 8.81 17.48 17.75
N ALA A 88 9.71 17.99 16.89
CA ALA A 88 10.08 19.40 16.84
C ALA A 88 9.00 20.30 16.20
N ILE A 89 7.97 19.73 15.55
CA ILE A 89 6.89 20.53 14.95
C ILE A 89 5.90 20.91 16.05
N GLU A 90 5.58 22.18 16.12
CA GLU A 90 4.64 22.73 17.09
C GLU A 90 3.28 22.03 17.03
N GLY A 91 2.73 21.71 18.20
CA GLY A 91 1.46 20.98 18.33
C GLY A 91 1.59 19.46 18.36
N VAL A 92 2.71 18.88 17.89
CA VAL A 92 2.92 17.43 17.96
C VAL A 92 3.13 17.01 19.42
N TRP A 93 2.28 16.09 19.86
CA TRP A 93 2.29 15.56 21.22
C TRP A 93 3.02 14.23 21.33
N LYS A 94 2.65 13.26 20.47
CA LYS A 94 3.26 11.91 20.44
C LYS A 94 3.55 11.48 19.02
N VAL A 95 4.66 10.73 18.85
CA VAL A 95 5.06 10.14 17.58
C VAL A 95 5.31 8.65 17.80
N PHE A 96 4.55 7.79 17.11
CA PHE A 96 4.63 6.34 17.20
C PHE A 96 5.28 5.75 15.96
N GLY A 97 6.39 5.03 16.15
CA GLY A 97 7.07 4.30 15.09
C GLY A 97 6.36 2.99 14.71
N ALA A 98 7.03 2.19 13.85
CA ALA A 98 6.46 0.96 13.33
C ALA A 98 6.16 -0.10 14.42
N ASP A 99 7.01 -0.19 15.43
CA ASP A 99 6.86 -1.17 16.52
C ASP A 99 5.93 -0.67 17.63
N GLU A 100 5.63 0.63 17.62
CA GLU A 100 4.78 1.29 18.62
C GLU A 100 3.31 1.42 18.17
N LYS A 101 2.94 0.89 16.99
CA LYS A 101 1.59 1.05 16.41
C LYS A 101 0.45 0.58 17.32
N LYS A 102 0.65 -0.48 18.09
CA LYS A 102 -0.34 -0.96 19.07
C LYS A 102 -0.60 0.05 20.19
N GLN A 103 0.44 0.82 20.56
CA GLN A 103 0.33 1.81 21.62
C GLN A 103 -0.53 3.02 21.23
N VAL A 104 -0.79 3.23 19.93
CA VAL A 104 -1.75 4.24 19.48
C VAL A 104 -3.14 3.98 20.08
N LEU A 105 -3.55 2.71 20.20
CA LEU A 105 -4.85 2.35 20.77
C LEU A 105 -4.93 2.57 22.29
N THR A 106 -3.80 2.58 23.02
CA THR A 106 -3.84 2.88 24.47
C THR A 106 -4.25 4.33 24.73
N LEU A 107 -4.03 5.24 23.76
CA LEU A 107 -4.48 6.64 23.87
C LEU A 107 -6.01 6.76 23.98
N ALA A 108 -6.75 5.78 23.48
CA ALA A 108 -8.20 5.80 23.55
C ALA A 108 -8.73 5.67 24.99
N THR A 109 -7.93 5.09 25.91
CA THR A 109 -8.27 4.90 27.33
C THR A 109 -7.44 5.79 28.26
N GLU A 110 -6.43 6.50 27.74
CA GLU A 110 -5.67 7.48 28.54
C GLU A 110 -6.55 8.72 28.81
N GLU A 111 -6.49 9.28 30.02
CA GLU A 111 -7.08 10.58 30.31
C GLU A 111 -6.28 11.66 29.54
N VAL A 112 -6.84 12.10 28.45
CA VAL A 112 -6.30 13.20 27.66
C VAL A 112 -6.82 14.51 28.23
N THR A 113 -6.11 15.08 29.20
CA THR A 113 -6.42 16.44 29.70
C THR A 113 -6.14 17.46 28.59
N PRO A 114 -7.03 18.46 28.37
CA PRO A 114 -6.72 19.58 27.46
C PRO A 114 -5.39 20.24 27.86
N ARG A 115 -4.66 20.80 26.89
CA ARG A 115 -3.42 21.57 27.16
C ARG A 115 -3.75 22.74 28.07
N GLY A 116 -3.67 22.56 29.38
CA GLY A 116 -3.87 23.56 30.38
C GLY A 116 -2.84 23.49 31.53
N ASP A 117 -2.31 22.29 31.76
CA ASP A 117 -1.29 22.07 32.78
C ASP A 117 0.06 21.87 32.10
N SER A 118 0.84 22.95 32.12
CA SER A 118 2.24 23.00 31.70
C SER A 118 3.07 22.08 32.59
N VAL A 119 3.32 20.85 32.14
CA VAL A 119 4.54 20.16 32.55
C VAL A 119 5.67 20.91 31.85
N PRO A 120 6.64 21.51 32.58
CA PRO A 120 7.72 22.23 31.95
C PRO A 120 8.48 21.24 31.06
N LEU A 121 8.50 21.51 29.75
CA LEU A 121 9.48 20.92 28.86
C LEU A 121 10.85 21.21 29.47
N ARG A 122 11.56 20.18 29.93
CA ARG A 122 12.99 20.27 30.18
C ARG A 122 13.59 20.84 28.91
N SER A 123 14.16 22.03 29.03
CA SER A 123 14.89 22.72 27.97
C SER A 123 16.02 21.81 27.48
N THR A 124 15.78 21.06 26.43
CA THR A 124 16.85 20.52 25.60
C THR A 124 17.36 21.66 24.73
N PRO A 125 18.68 21.87 24.63
CA PRO A 125 19.25 22.94 23.82
C PRO A 125 18.74 22.78 22.37
N ALA A 126 18.45 23.91 21.73
CA ALA A 126 18.05 23.94 20.32
C ALA A 126 19.07 23.16 19.48
N PRO A 127 18.62 22.26 18.58
CA PRO A 127 19.56 21.57 17.69
C PRO A 127 20.22 22.60 16.77
N PRO A 128 21.52 22.42 16.44
CA PRO A 128 22.21 23.29 15.50
C PRO A 128 21.46 23.28 14.15
N THR A 129 21.42 24.46 13.53
CA THR A 129 20.67 24.74 12.30
C THR A 129 21.16 24.01 11.03
N ASP A 130 22.18 23.16 11.14
CA ASP A 130 22.82 22.45 10.03
C ASP A 130 22.68 20.92 10.18
N PHE A 131 21.48 20.42 10.39
CA PHE A 131 21.26 18.96 10.36
C PHE A 131 20.99 18.49 8.92
N VAL A 132 22.05 18.30 8.15
CA VAL A 132 22.07 17.38 6.99
C VAL A 132 21.79 16.00 7.56
N GLY A 133 20.66 15.41 7.16
CA GLY A 133 20.22 14.11 7.67
C GLY A 133 21.33 13.09 7.65
N GLY A 134 21.75 12.60 8.82
CA GLY A 134 22.72 11.54 8.94
C GLY A 134 22.28 10.29 8.17
N PRO A 135 23.22 9.48 7.70
CA PRO A 135 22.92 8.24 6.98
C PRO A 135 22.06 7.32 7.85
N LEU A 136 21.07 6.68 7.22
CA LEU A 136 20.40 5.55 7.84
C LEU A 136 21.46 4.49 8.18
N PRO A 137 21.35 3.78 9.32
CA PRO A 137 22.32 2.73 9.62
C PRO A 137 22.38 1.75 8.46
N LEU A 138 23.57 1.63 7.88
CA LEU A 138 23.86 0.69 6.80
C LEU A 138 23.59 -0.74 7.32
N PRO A 139 23.02 -1.63 6.49
CA PRO A 139 23.02 -3.04 6.83
C PRO A 139 24.48 -3.49 6.94
N LEU A 140 24.85 -4.05 8.09
CA LEU A 140 26.16 -4.63 8.31
C LEU A 140 26.42 -5.63 7.18
N SER A 141 27.43 -5.35 6.36
CA SER A 141 28.01 -6.30 5.41
C SER A 141 28.71 -7.39 6.24
N GLY A 142 28.08 -8.54 6.33
CA GLY A 142 28.59 -9.68 7.08
C GLY A 142 27.53 -10.22 8.02
N GLY A 143 27.32 -11.53 7.99
CA GLY A 143 26.27 -12.29 8.70
C GLY A 143 26.20 -12.06 10.20
N GLY A 144 25.83 -10.86 10.59
CA GLY A 144 25.48 -10.49 11.95
C GLY A 144 24.10 -11.00 12.30
N GLN A 145 24.00 -11.81 13.33
CA GLN A 145 22.76 -12.25 13.93
C GLN A 145 21.87 -11.04 14.18
N ALA A 146 20.62 -11.09 13.71
CA ALA A 146 19.59 -10.14 14.08
C ALA A 146 19.52 -10.06 15.61
N PRO A 147 19.26 -8.86 16.20
CA PRO A 147 19.04 -8.77 17.62
C PRO A 147 17.96 -9.78 18.03
N GLN A 148 18.34 -10.74 18.84
CA GLN A 148 17.39 -11.66 19.46
C GLN A 148 16.52 -10.83 20.40
N GLY A 149 15.19 -10.79 20.14
CA GLY A 149 14.27 -10.22 21.10
C GLY A 149 13.11 -9.39 20.58
N VAL A 150 12.78 -9.35 19.29
CA VAL A 150 11.55 -8.70 18.82
C VAL A 150 10.57 -9.75 18.28
N THR A 151 9.90 -10.44 19.17
CA THR A 151 8.64 -11.13 18.89
C THR A 151 7.47 -10.14 19.03
N SER A 152 7.55 -9.00 18.38
CA SER A 152 6.39 -8.11 18.29
C SER A 152 5.45 -8.69 17.23
N SER A 153 4.34 -9.28 17.69
CA SER A 153 3.24 -9.68 16.82
C SER A 153 2.89 -8.51 15.91
N VAL A 154 2.76 -8.78 14.60
CA VAL A 154 2.36 -7.77 13.62
C VAL A 154 1.03 -7.15 14.06
N PHE A 155 0.93 -5.82 13.97
CA PHE A 155 -0.34 -5.14 14.22
C PHE A 155 -1.36 -5.55 13.15
N GLY A 156 -2.35 -6.35 13.54
CA GLY A 156 -3.46 -6.78 12.70
C GLY A 156 -4.38 -5.58 12.39
N ALA A 157 -4.72 -5.40 11.13
CA ALA A 157 -5.54 -4.26 10.71
C ALA A 157 -6.38 -4.58 9.48
N TYR A 158 -7.60 -4.04 9.47
CA TYR A 158 -8.45 -4.05 8.29
C TYR A 158 -9.26 -2.74 8.20
N SER A 159 -9.68 -2.39 7.00
CA SER A 159 -10.55 -1.22 6.81
C SER A 159 -12.01 -1.62 6.87
N SER A 160 -12.83 -0.77 7.47
CA SER A 160 -14.29 -0.88 7.53
C SER A 160 -14.95 0.49 7.27
N GLY A 161 -16.26 0.53 7.13
CA GLY A 161 -17.03 1.76 6.96
C GLY A 161 -17.35 2.10 5.50
N GLU A 162 -17.16 3.32 5.06
CA GLU A 162 -17.70 3.92 3.83
C GLU A 162 -17.35 3.27 2.49
N ARG A 163 -16.51 2.24 2.45
CA ARG A 163 -16.07 1.61 1.21
C ARG A 163 -16.72 0.25 1.01
N THR A 164 -17.08 -0.05 -0.22
CA THR A 164 -17.62 -1.35 -0.65
C THR A 164 -16.57 -2.48 -0.52
N ARG A 165 -15.28 -2.13 -0.43
CA ARG A 165 -14.16 -3.06 -0.30
C ARG A 165 -13.39 -2.82 0.98
N SER A 166 -12.97 -3.90 1.66
CA SER A 166 -12.07 -3.85 2.80
C SER A 166 -10.63 -4.17 2.41
N PHE A 167 -9.68 -3.45 2.98
CA PHE A 167 -8.25 -3.76 2.91
C PHE A 167 -7.86 -4.57 4.15
N LEU A 168 -7.45 -5.81 3.96
CA LEU A 168 -7.03 -6.72 5.03
C LEU A 168 -5.52 -6.85 5.04
N LYS A 169 -4.89 -6.35 6.09
CA LYS A 169 -3.44 -6.47 6.27
C LYS A 169 -3.08 -7.89 6.64
N VAL A 170 -2.23 -8.53 5.84
CA VAL A 170 -1.78 -9.91 6.07
C VAL A 170 -0.27 -9.98 6.34
N GLN A 171 0.51 -9.01 5.81
CA GLN A 171 1.97 -8.99 5.89
C GLN A 171 2.47 -7.55 6.07
N ASP A 172 3.62 -7.37 6.73
CA ASP A 172 4.29 -6.07 6.92
C ASP A 172 5.80 -6.24 6.84
N GLY A 173 6.50 -5.14 6.48
CA GLY A 173 7.95 -5.13 6.32
C GLY A 173 8.44 -5.82 5.04
N CYS A 174 9.77 -5.79 4.79
CA CYS A 174 10.38 -6.36 3.60
C CYS A 174 11.87 -6.65 3.83
N ASP A 175 12.37 -7.76 3.27
CA ASP A 175 13.76 -8.20 3.36
C ASP A 175 14.58 -7.97 2.09
N ASN A 176 14.03 -7.32 1.06
CA ASN A 176 14.72 -7.17 -0.21
C ASN A 176 15.82 -6.09 -0.20
N PHE A 177 15.67 -5.05 0.62
CA PHE A 177 16.65 -3.95 0.70
C PHE A 177 17.06 -3.41 -0.67
N CYS A 178 16.08 -3.25 -1.58
CA CYS A 178 16.33 -2.64 -2.89
C CYS A 178 17.02 -1.29 -2.72
N ALA A 179 17.96 -0.95 -3.63
CA ALA A 179 18.83 0.21 -3.46
C ALA A 179 18.11 1.55 -3.28
N TYR A 180 16.89 1.68 -3.78
CA TYR A 180 16.07 2.90 -3.72
C TYR A 180 15.05 2.94 -2.57
N CYS A 181 14.88 1.82 -1.85
CA CYS A 181 13.69 1.63 -1.01
C CYS A 181 13.96 1.90 0.47
N THR A 182 13.08 2.69 1.09
CA THR A 182 13.11 2.98 2.53
C THR A 182 12.22 2.07 3.37
N VAL A 183 11.41 1.21 2.74
CA VAL A 183 10.42 0.38 3.44
C VAL A 183 11.03 -0.54 4.50
N PRO A 184 12.16 -1.23 4.27
CA PRO A 184 12.79 -2.06 5.31
C PRO A 184 13.17 -1.27 6.57
N TYR A 185 13.54 -0.01 6.41
CA TYR A 185 13.90 0.89 7.52
C TYR A 185 12.68 1.47 8.21
N ALA A 186 11.60 1.70 7.45
CA ALA A 186 10.37 2.29 7.97
C ALA A 186 9.41 1.26 8.59
N ARG A 187 9.44 0.01 8.11
CA ARG A 187 8.49 -1.04 8.54
C ARG A 187 9.17 -2.28 9.10
N GLY A 188 10.52 -2.34 9.04
CA GLY A 188 11.30 -3.46 9.51
C GLY A 188 11.31 -4.66 8.56
N ARG A 189 11.77 -5.81 9.08
CA ARG A 189 11.84 -7.08 8.37
C ARG A 189 10.47 -7.62 7.99
N SER A 190 10.43 -8.50 6.99
CA SER A 190 9.20 -9.16 6.57
C SER A 190 8.63 -10.03 7.69
N ARG A 191 7.36 -9.82 8.01
CA ARG A 191 6.58 -10.53 9.03
C ARG A 191 5.14 -10.66 8.55
N ASN A 192 4.48 -11.72 8.97
CA ASN A 192 3.07 -11.94 8.65
C ASN A 192 2.22 -12.08 9.92
N ILE A 193 0.93 -11.89 9.74
CA ILE A 193 -0.08 -12.19 10.75
C ILE A 193 -0.42 -13.68 10.62
N PRO A 194 -0.53 -14.46 11.71
CA PRO A 194 -0.93 -15.88 11.65
C PRO A 194 -2.26 -16.06 10.91
N ILE A 195 -2.39 -17.13 10.12
CA ILE A 195 -3.60 -17.41 9.33
C ILE A 195 -4.86 -17.35 10.18
N CYS A 196 -4.84 -17.95 11.37
CA CYS A 196 -6.00 -17.95 12.27
C CYS A 196 -6.48 -16.53 12.64
N GLU A 197 -5.56 -15.59 12.81
CA GLU A 197 -5.90 -14.19 13.10
C GLU A 197 -6.40 -13.45 11.85
N VAL A 198 -5.81 -13.75 10.68
CA VAL A 198 -6.27 -13.18 9.40
C VAL A 198 -7.69 -13.64 9.09
N VAL A 199 -7.99 -14.93 9.32
CA VAL A 199 -9.34 -15.49 9.12
C VAL A 199 -10.35 -14.84 10.07
N LYS A 200 -10.03 -14.63 11.34
CA LYS A 200 -10.91 -13.92 12.29
C LYS A 200 -11.22 -12.50 11.81
N MET A 201 -10.21 -11.78 11.31
CA MET A 201 -10.43 -10.44 10.74
C MET A 201 -11.30 -10.49 9.49
N ALA A 202 -11.12 -11.48 8.61
CA ALA A 202 -11.94 -11.66 7.42
C ALA A 202 -13.41 -11.99 7.79
N GLN A 203 -13.64 -12.80 8.82
CA GLN A 203 -14.98 -13.08 9.37
C GLN A 203 -15.63 -11.81 9.94
N ALA A 204 -14.87 -10.97 10.65
CA ALA A 204 -15.36 -9.68 11.13
C ALA A 204 -15.76 -8.75 9.98
N ILE A 205 -14.97 -8.69 8.92
CA ILE A 205 -15.29 -7.95 7.70
C ILE A 205 -16.55 -8.50 7.02
N ALA A 206 -16.71 -9.83 6.97
CA ALA A 206 -17.90 -10.47 6.42
C ALA A 206 -19.16 -10.12 7.22
N ALA A 207 -19.05 -10.10 8.56
CA ALA A 207 -20.15 -9.71 9.45
C ALA A 207 -20.60 -8.25 9.26
N GLU A 208 -19.73 -7.37 8.76
CA GLU A 208 -20.07 -6.00 8.35
C GLU A 208 -20.77 -5.95 6.97
N GLY A 209 -20.99 -7.09 6.30
CA GLY A 209 -21.64 -7.20 4.99
C GLY A 209 -20.75 -6.87 3.80
N VAL A 210 -19.46 -6.68 3.98
CA VAL A 210 -18.51 -6.39 2.91
C VAL A 210 -18.35 -7.62 1.99
N LYS A 211 -18.41 -7.42 0.68
CA LYS A 211 -18.37 -8.49 -0.33
C LYS A 211 -16.99 -8.72 -0.95
N GLU A 212 -16.13 -7.71 -0.97
CA GLU A 212 -14.79 -7.83 -1.56
C GLU A 212 -13.71 -7.43 -0.57
N VAL A 213 -12.67 -8.27 -0.45
CA VAL A 213 -11.50 -8.04 0.40
C VAL A 213 -10.23 -8.00 -0.44
N VAL A 214 -9.42 -6.97 -0.22
CA VAL A 214 -8.10 -6.81 -0.85
C VAL A 214 -7.02 -7.17 0.17
N LEU A 215 -6.33 -8.27 -0.05
CA LEU A 215 -5.18 -8.66 0.77
C LEU A 215 -4.07 -7.63 0.62
N THR A 216 -3.58 -7.12 1.72
CA THR A 216 -2.68 -5.98 1.74
C THR A 216 -1.39 -6.30 2.51
N GLY A 217 -0.27 -6.02 1.88
CA GLY A 217 1.07 -6.20 2.42
C GLY A 217 2.07 -5.30 1.70
N VAL A 218 3.30 -5.28 2.16
CA VAL A 218 4.42 -4.68 1.42
C VAL A 218 4.82 -5.59 0.26
N ASN A 219 4.85 -6.90 0.52
CA ASN A 219 5.07 -7.96 -0.45
C ASN A 219 4.27 -9.18 0.04
N THR A 220 3.04 -9.32 -0.42
CA THR A 220 2.12 -10.34 0.09
C THR A 220 2.61 -11.77 -0.09
N GLY A 221 3.34 -12.05 -1.17
CA GLY A 221 3.91 -13.36 -1.43
C GLY A 221 5.02 -13.79 -0.45
N ASP A 222 5.55 -12.84 0.34
CA ASP A 222 6.54 -13.10 1.39
C ASP A 222 5.91 -13.60 2.70
N PHE A 223 4.60 -13.88 2.68
CA PHE A 223 3.84 -14.43 3.79
C PHE A 223 4.41 -15.78 4.25
N GLY A 224 4.41 -16.01 5.56
CA GLY A 224 4.82 -17.30 6.15
C GLY A 224 6.25 -17.36 6.68
N ARG A 225 7.10 -16.37 6.40
CA ARG A 225 8.51 -16.38 6.84
C ARG A 225 8.68 -16.49 8.36
N THR A 226 7.74 -15.98 9.14
CA THR A 226 7.82 -15.94 10.60
C THR A 226 6.94 -16.97 11.30
N THR A 227 5.96 -17.56 10.59
CA THR A 227 4.96 -18.46 11.17
C THR A 227 5.03 -19.91 10.69
N ARG A 228 5.88 -20.22 9.70
CA ARG A 228 5.98 -21.51 9.01
C ARG A 228 4.70 -21.89 8.22
N GLU A 229 3.82 -20.95 7.99
CA GLU A 229 2.65 -21.07 7.13
C GLU A 229 3.04 -20.70 5.70
N SER A 230 2.24 -21.03 4.69
CA SER A 230 2.47 -20.59 3.31
C SER A 230 1.45 -19.56 2.87
N PHE A 231 1.80 -18.77 1.84
CA PHE A 231 0.84 -17.86 1.22
C PHE A 231 -0.34 -18.61 0.61
N LEU A 232 -0.10 -19.78 0.02
CA LEU A 232 -1.17 -20.63 -0.53
C LEU A 232 -2.12 -21.13 0.56
N ASP A 233 -1.61 -21.52 1.75
CA ASP A 233 -2.46 -21.90 2.88
C ASP A 233 -3.35 -20.76 3.34
N LEU A 234 -2.81 -19.53 3.38
CA LEU A 234 -3.61 -18.34 3.67
C LEU A 234 -4.73 -18.16 2.63
N LEU A 235 -4.42 -18.27 1.34
CA LEU A 235 -5.43 -18.10 0.28
C LEU A 235 -6.53 -19.15 0.42
N LYS A 236 -6.18 -20.42 0.66
CA LYS A 236 -7.12 -21.52 0.89
C LYS A 236 -8.02 -21.24 2.11
N ALA A 237 -7.43 -20.86 3.24
CA ALA A 237 -8.20 -20.58 4.46
C ALA A 237 -9.17 -19.40 4.28
N LEU A 238 -8.77 -18.36 3.56
CA LEU A 238 -9.63 -17.21 3.26
C LEU A 238 -10.76 -17.56 2.30
N ASN A 239 -10.54 -18.48 1.36
CA ASN A 239 -11.55 -18.92 0.42
C ASN A 239 -12.77 -19.56 1.12
N GLU A 240 -12.55 -20.17 2.28
CA GLU A 240 -13.61 -20.81 3.09
C GLU A 240 -14.41 -19.81 3.95
N VAL A 241 -14.01 -18.54 4.02
CA VAL A 241 -14.74 -17.53 4.80
C VAL A 241 -16.06 -17.21 4.11
N GLU A 242 -17.17 -17.53 4.77
CA GLU A 242 -18.52 -17.21 4.29
C GLU A 242 -18.79 -15.71 4.33
N GLY A 243 -19.67 -15.22 3.44
CA GLY A 243 -20.06 -13.81 3.35
C GLY A 243 -19.11 -12.95 2.51
N ILE A 244 -17.84 -13.33 2.33
CA ILE A 244 -16.94 -12.71 1.35
C ILE A 244 -17.09 -13.44 0.01
N GLU A 245 -17.37 -12.67 -1.02
CA GLU A 245 -17.59 -13.18 -2.39
C GLU A 245 -16.34 -13.07 -3.28
N ARG A 246 -15.45 -12.10 -2.96
CA ARG A 246 -14.27 -11.80 -3.77
C ARG A 246 -13.05 -11.48 -2.92
N TYR A 247 -11.91 -12.02 -3.33
CA TYR A 247 -10.60 -11.61 -2.84
C TYR A 247 -9.73 -11.08 -3.98
N ARG A 248 -8.91 -10.06 -3.65
CA ARG A 248 -7.84 -9.57 -4.54
C ARG A 248 -6.51 -9.65 -3.83
N ILE A 249 -5.50 -10.08 -4.55
CA ILE A 249 -4.10 -10.03 -4.09
C ILE A 249 -3.54 -8.66 -4.48
N SER A 250 -3.01 -7.91 -3.50
CA SER A 250 -2.28 -6.70 -3.81
C SER A 250 -0.84 -7.01 -4.25
N SER A 251 0.10 -6.11 -4.08
CA SER A 251 1.47 -6.24 -4.57
C SER A 251 2.14 -7.58 -4.19
N ILE A 252 2.51 -8.36 -5.19
CA ILE A 252 3.22 -9.63 -5.07
C ILE A 252 4.38 -9.67 -6.07
N GLU A 253 5.59 -9.96 -5.59
CA GLU A 253 6.77 -10.04 -6.47
C GLU A 253 6.70 -11.26 -7.40
N PRO A 254 7.20 -11.15 -8.66
CA PRO A 254 7.06 -12.21 -9.66
C PRO A 254 7.72 -13.53 -9.25
N ASN A 255 8.82 -13.48 -8.51
CA ASN A 255 9.52 -14.67 -8.00
C ASN A 255 8.76 -15.40 -6.87
N LEU A 256 7.71 -14.79 -6.30
CA LEU A 256 6.85 -15.37 -5.28
C LEU A 256 5.49 -15.84 -5.82
N ILE A 257 5.23 -15.61 -7.10
CA ILE A 257 4.07 -16.17 -7.80
C ILE A 257 4.46 -17.56 -8.27
N THR A 258 4.00 -18.59 -7.58
CA THR A 258 4.30 -19.99 -7.96
C THR A 258 3.21 -20.60 -8.83
N PRO A 259 3.53 -21.61 -9.65
CA PRO A 259 2.52 -22.34 -10.42
C PRO A 259 1.36 -22.85 -9.57
N GLU A 260 1.66 -23.40 -8.38
CA GLU A 260 0.65 -23.97 -7.48
C GLU A 260 -0.37 -22.93 -7.01
N ILE A 261 0.06 -21.68 -6.78
CA ILE A 261 -0.85 -20.57 -6.43
C ILE A 261 -1.77 -20.29 -7.61
N ILE A 262 -1.24 -20.20 -8.82
CA ILE A 262 -2.00 -19.83 -10.02
C ILE A 262 -2.97 -20.94 -10.41
N ASP A 263 -2.53 -22.20 -10.38
CA ASP A 263 -3.38 -23.36 -10.68
C ASP A 263 -4.55 -23.46 -9.71
N TRP A 264 -4.27 -23.19 -8.42
CA TRP A 264 -5.32 -23.17 -7.42
C TRP A 264 -6.30 -22.00 -7.63
N ILE A 265 -5.84 -20.80 -7.96
CA ILE A 265 -6.73 -19.68 -8.31
C ILE A 265 -7.59 -20.04 -9.54
N ALA A 266 -7.00 -20.69 -10.54
CA ALA A 266 -7.67 -21.12 -11.76
C ALA A 266 -8.73 -22.23 -11.55
N SER A 267 -8.72 -22.91 -10.40
CA SER A 267 -9.70 -23.98 -10.08
C SER A 267 -11.10 -23.46 -9.71
N GLY A 268 -11.37 -22.16 -9.77
CA GLY A 268 -12.69 -21.58 -9.52
C GLY A 268 -12.86 -21.07 -8.09
N THR A 269 -11.89 -20.35 -7.59
CA THR A 269 -11.88 -19.74 -6.25
C THR A 269 -12.51 -18.35 -6.21
N LYS A 270 -12.69 -17.79 -5.02
CA LYS A 270 -13.11 -16.38 -4.81
C LYS A 270 -12.05 -15.36 -5.24
N PHE A 271 -10.82 -15.79 -5.58
CA PHE A 271 -9.71 -14.90 -5.97
C PHE A 271 -9.87 -14.43 -7.42
N GLN A 272 -9.80 -13.10 -7.58
CA GLN A 272 -10.14 -12.46 -8.86
C GLN A 272 -8.96 -12.45 -9.84
N ARG A 273 -9.26 -12.35 -11.13
CA ARG A 273 -8.31 -12.25 -12.26
C ARG A 273 -7.63 -10.87 -12.30
N HIS A 274 -7.00 -10.51 -11.17
CA HIS A 274 -6.35 -9.22 -10.98
C HIS A 274 -5.04 -9.42 -10.24
N PHE A 275 -3.93 -9.06 -10.86
CA PHE A 275 -2.60 -9.16 -10.28
C PHE A 275 -1.90 -7.80 -10.31
N HIS A 276 -1.36 -7.39 -9.19
CA HIS A 276 -0.52 -6.21 -9.07
C HIS A 276 0.92 -6.69 -8.84
N ILE A 277 1.77 -6.57 -9.88
CA ILE A 277 3.12 -7.14 -9.90
C ILE A 277 4.14 -6.02 -10.13
N PRO A 278 5.01 -5.71 -9.15
CA PRO A 278 6.01 -4.66 -9.30
C PRO A 278 7.15 -5.12 -10.24
N LEU A 279 7.22 -4.52 -11.44
CA LEU A 279 8.32 -4.72 -12.39
C LEU A 279 9.53 -3.85 -12.03
N GLN A 280 9.29 -2.60 -11.70
CA GLN A 280 10.23 -1.51 -11.42
C GLN A 280 11.00 -1.03 -12.66
N SER A 281 11.56 -1.92 -13.49
CA SER A 281 12.22 -1.61 -14.77
C SER A 281 12.14 -2.82 -15.70
N GLY A 282 12.06 -2.58 -17.00
CA GLY A 282 12.17 -3.62 -18.04
C GLY A 282 13.60 -3.83 -18.52
N SER A 283 14.60 -3.32 -17.81
CA SER A 283 16.02 -3.52 -18.09
C SER A 283 16.68 -4.37 -17.01
N ASP A 284 17.24 -5.52 -17.38
CA ASP A 284 17.95 -6.41 -16.47
C ASP A 284 19.19 -5.74 -15.83
N THR A 285 19.81 -4.82 -16.55
CA THR A 285 20.91 -4.00 -16.02
C THR A 285 20.45 -3.19 -14.81
N LEU A 286 19.31 -2.53 -14.91
CA LEU A 286 18.77 -1.74 -13.81
C LEU A 286 18.20 -2.61 -12.69
N LEU A 287 17.48 -3.69 -13.02
CA LEU A 287 16.96 -4.63 -12.02
C LEU A 287 18.08 -5.20 -11.14
N LYS A 288 19.16 -5.66 -11.76
CA LYS A 288 20.36 -6.16 -11.07
C LYS A 288 20.99 -5.06 -10.21
N ARG A 289 21.15 -3.87 -10.77
CA ARG A 289 21.75 -2.73 -10.07
C ARG A 289 21.01 -2.32 -8.81
N VAL A 290 19.67 -2.28 -8.88
CA VAL A 290 18.85 -1.92 -7.71
C VAL A 290 18.61 -3.09 -6.76
N GLY A 291 19.07 -4.30 -7.09
CA GLY A 291 19.01 -5.48 -6.23
C GLY A 291 17.64 -6.19 -6.25
N ARG A 292 16.96 -6.24 -7.42
CA ARG A 292 15.76 -7.07 -7.57
C ARG A 292 16.12 -8.55 -7.60
N LYS A 293 15.18 -9.40 -7.17
CA LYS A 293 15.33 -10.86 -7.07
C LYS A 293 14.85 -11.61 -8.32
N TYR A 294 14.58 -10.89 -9.38
CA TYR A 294 14.10 -11.39 -10.66
C TYR A 294 14.68 -10.56 -11.80
N ASP A 295 14.63 -11.11 -12.99
CA ASP A 295 14.93 -10.49 -14.27
C ASP A 295 13.67 -10.39 -15.14
N THR A 296 13.80 -9.83 -16.34
CA THR A 296 12.72 -9.67 -17.31
C THR A 296 12.23 -11.03 -17.83
N ALA A 297 13.10 -12.03 -17.95
CA ALA A 297 12.74 -13.36 -18.40
C ALA A 297 11.83 -14.07 -17.40
N LEU A 298 12.17 -14.06 -16.11
CA LEU A 298 11.30 -14.59 -15.05
C LEU A 298 9.97 -13.84 -15.01
N PHE A 299 10.03 -12.50 -15.07
CA PHE A 299 8.81 -11.69 -15.07
C PHE A 299 7.86 -12.08 -16.20
N ALA A 300 8.37 -12.14 -17.44
CA ALA A 300 7.61 -12.53 -18.61
C ALA A 300 7.04 -13.93 -18.49
N SER A 301 7.84 -14.90 -18.00
CA SER A 301 7.38 -16.28 -17.81
C SER A 301 6.21 -16.39 -16.83
N ARG A 302 6.17 -15.54 -15.79
CA ARG A 302 5.04 -15.52 -14.84
C ARG A 302 3.78 -14.93 -15.46
N ILE A 303 3.92 -13.84 -16.24
CA ILE A 303 2.79 -13.25 -16.98
C ILE A 303 2.20 -14.30 -17.95
N ASP A 304 3.04 -15.00 -18.70
CA ASP A 304 2.58 -16.04 -19.63
C ASP A 304 1.85 -17.17 -18.92
N TYR A 305 2.42 -17.65 -17.81
CA TYR A 305 1.81 -18.74 -17.03
C TYR A 305 0.44 -18.33 -16.49
N ILE A 306 0.31 -17.12 -15.94
CA ILE A 306 -0.97 -16.61 -15.44
C ILE A 306 -2.00 -16.51 -16.57
N ARG A 307 -1.60 -15.98 -17.75
CA ARG A 307 -2.48 -15.93 -18.92
C ARG A 307 -2.93 -17.31 -19.35
N GLN A 308 -1.99 -18.25 -19.51
CA GLN A 308 -2.29 -19.61 -19.94
C GLN A 308 -3.27 -20.31 -18.98
N ALA A 309 -3.14 -20.10 -17.67
CA ALA A 309 -4.01 -20.73 -16.68
C ALA A 309 -5.41 -20.10 -16.61
N LEU A 310 -5.50 -18.76 -16.74
CA LEU A 310 -6.72 -18.01 -16.42
C LEU A 310 -7.45 -17.46 -17.65
N GLU A 311 -6.78 -17.21 -18.78
CA GLU A 311 -7.40 -16.69 -20.01
C GLU A 311 -7.85 -17.85 -20.90
N LYS A 312 -9.15 -18.10 -20.93
CA LYS A 312 -9.77 -19.13 -21.80
C LYS A 312 -10.55 -18.44 -22.92
N PRO A 313 -10.74 -19.08 -24.08
CA PRO A 313 -11.57 -18.52 -25.14
C PRO A 313 -12.96 -18.09 -24.64
N GLY A 314 -13.36 -16.85 -24.92
CA GLY A 314 -14.63 -16.29 -24.47
C GLY A 314 -14.69 -15.88 -22.99
N ALA A 315 -13.60 -16.05 -22.25
CA ALA A 315 -13.50 -15.57 -20.86
C ALA A 315 -12.82 -14.19 -20.79
N PRO A 316 -13.15 -13.39 -19.78
CA PRO A 316 -12.50 -12.11 -19.54
C PRO A 316 -10.98 -12.23 -19.33
N LEU A 317 -10.23 -11.26 -19.84
CA LEU A 317 -8.77 -11.22 -19.71
C LEU A 317 -8.33 -10.92 -18.28
N VAL A 318 -7.12 -11.34 -17.93
CA VAL A 318 -6.49 -11.04 -16.64
C VAL A 318 -6.02 -9.59 -16.61
N PHE A 319 -6.35 -8.88 -15.55
CA PHE A 319 -5.82 -7.54 -15.31
C PHE A 319 -4.43 -7.61 -14.66
N PHE A 320 -3.43 -7.09 -15.35
CA PHE A 320 -2.10 -6.87 -14.80
C PHE A 320 -1.89 -5.38 -14.54
N GLY A 321 -1.76 -5.00 -13.26
CA GLY A 321 -1.28 -3.69 -12.82
C GLY A 321 0.22 -3.78 -12.53
N ILE A 322 1.02 -2.94 -13.17
CA ILE A 322 2.48 -3.03 -13.15
C ILE A 322 3.08 -1.73 -12.59
N ASP A 323 3.90 -1.82 -11.55
CA ASP A 323 4.65 -0.67 -11.04
C ASP A 323 5.95 -0.49 -11.79
N VAL A 324 6.26 0.73 -12.23
CA VAL A 324 7.50 1.10 -12.91
C VAL A 324 8.07 2.36 -12.30
N ILE A 325 9.38 2.37 -12.05
CA ILE A 325 10.13 3.55 -11.61
C ILE A 325 10.94 4.06 -12.79
N VAL A 326 10.73 5.32 -13.17
CA VAL A 326 11.53 6.01 -14.19
C VAL A 326 12.58 6.93 -13.56
N GLY A 327 13.73 7.04 -14.20
CA GLY A 327 14.82 7.90 -13.75
C GLY A 327 15.58 7.35 -12.55
N LEU A 328 15.65 6.02 -12.41
CA LEU A 328 16.61 5.39 -11.49
C LEU A 328 18.03 5.87 -11.83
N PRO A 329 18.91 6.09 -10.84
CA PRO A 329 20.28 6.48 -11.12
C PRO A 329 20.96 5.50 -12.11
N GLY A 330 21.55 6.06 -13.17
CA GLY A 330 22.16 5.28 -14.26
C GLY A 330 21.20 4.84 -15.36
N GLU A 331 19.93 5.18 -15.28
CA GLU A 331 18.98 4.93 -16.36
C GLU A 331 19.29 5.83 -17.55
N THR A 332 19.92 5.29 -18.59
CA THR A 332 20.12 5.95 -19.89
C THR A 332 18.83 5.94 -20.72
N GLU A 333 18.82 6.64 -21.86
CA GLU A 333 17.67 6.57 -22.76
C GLU A 333 17.51 5.16 -23.36
N ALA A 334 18.59 4.46 -23.65
CA ALA A 334 18.54 3.08 -24.14
C ALA A 334 17.90 2.12 -23.11
N LEU A 335 18.29 2.21 -21.82
CA LEU A 335 17.72 1.38 -20.76
C LEU A 335 16.25 1.71 -20.47
N PHE A 336 15.86 2.99 -20.65
CA PHE A 336 14.45 3.36 -20.58
C PHE A 336 13.67 2.81 -21.78
N GLN A 337 14.26 2.82 -22.98
CA GLN A 337 13.62 2.25 -24.17
C GLN A 337 13.43 0.73 -24.04
N GLU A 338 14.39 -0.01 -23.44
CA GLU A 338 14.21 -1.43 -23.08
C GLU A 338 12.94 -1.61 -22.23
N THR A 339 12.75 -0.76 -21.20
CA THR A 339 11.56 -0.80 -20.34
C THR A 339 10.28 -0.53 -21.12
N TYR A 340 10.29 0.50 -21.99
CA TYR A 340 9.13 0.85 -22.82
C TYR A 340 8.74 -0.30 -23.76
N ASP A 341 9.71 -0.87 -24.47
CA ASP A 341 9.51 -1.95 -25.44
C ASP A 341 9.06 -3.24 -24.74
N PHE A 342 9.63 -3.55 -23.59
CA PHE A 342 9.22 -4.69 -22.78
C PHE A 342 7.75 -4.59 -22.34
N LEU A 343 7.32 -3.42 -21.88
CA LEU A 343 5.93 -3.17 -21.50
C LEU A 343 5.00 -3.23 -22.71
N LYS A 344 5.37 -2.57 -23.81
CA LYS A 344 4.51 -2.46 -25.01
C LYS A 344 4.34 -3.80 -25.74
N ASN A 345 5.44 -4.52 -25.93
CA ASN A 345 5.47 -5.66 -26.85
C ASN A 345 5.37 -7.01 -26.12
N ARG A 346 5.85 -7.09 -24.87
CA ARG A 346 5.97 -8.37 -24.17
C ARG A 346 4.98 -8.52 -23.03
N VAL A 347 4.91 -7.57 -22.12
CA VAL A 347 4.03 -7.64 -20.94
C VAL A 347 2.59 -7.27 -21.30
N ARG A 348 2.40 -6.17 -22.03
CA ARG A 348 1.10 -5.63 -22.42
C ARG A 348 0.12 -5.57 -21.23
N PRO A 349 0.47 -4.83 -20.17
CA PRO A 349 -0.36 -4.76 -18.96
C PRO A 349 -1.66 -3.99 -19.21
N ALA A 350 -2.67 -4.26 -18.37
CA ALA A 350 -3.91 -3.48 -18.36
C ALA A 350 -3.70 -2.09 -17.75
N PHE A 351 -2.71 -1.92 -16.86
CA PHE A 351 -2.42 -0.64 -16.24
C PHE A 351 -0.94 -0.53 -15.81
N ILE A 352 -0.35 0.66 -15.97
CA ILE A 352 1.01 0.96 -15.55
C ILE A 352 0.97 2.06 -14.48
N HIS A 353 1.43 1.76 -13.29
CA HIS A 353 1.67 2.75 -12.24
C HIS A 353 3.09 3.30 -12.41
N VAL A 354 3.19 4.51 -12.92
CA VAL A 354 4.48 5.15 -13.20
C VAL A 354 4.90 6.04 -12.04
N PHE A 355 6.11 5.80 -11.52
CA PHE A 355 6.69 6.56 -10.42
C PHE A 355 8.00 7.21 -10.87
N PRO A 356 8.14 8.54 -10.80
CA PRO A 356 9.47 9.14 -10.93
C PRO A 356 10.31 8.76 -9.70
N TYR A 357 11.56 8.35 -9.93
CA TYR A 357 12.48 8.07 -8.83
C TYR A 357 12.60 9.27 -7.90
N SER A 358 12.35 9.05 -6.63
CA SER A 358 12.50 10.03 -5.56
C SER A 358 13.73 9.71 -4.70
N LYS A 359 14.70 10.59 -4.70
CA LYS A 359 15.92 10.45 -3.90
C LYS A 359 15.58 10.38 -2.41
N ARG A 360 15.88 9.27 -1.76
CA ARG A 360 15.57 9.06 -0.33
C ARG A 360 16.85 9.00 0.48
N PRO A 361 17.09 9.96 1.40
CA PRO A 361 18.28 9.98 2.24
C PRO A 361 18.45 8.64 2.99
N GLY A 362 19.67 8.13 2.99
CA GLY A 362 20.05 6.86 3.62
C GLY A 362 19.80 5.62 2.77
N THR A 363 19.31 5.75 1.53
CA THR A 363 19.27 4.65 0.57
C THR A 363 20.53 4.66 -0.32
N ARG A 364 21.00 3.47 -0.72
CA ARG A 364 22.20 3.33 -1.58
C ARG A 364 22.05 4.14 -2.88
N ALA A 365 20.90 4.08 -3.52
CA ALA A 365 20.65 4.78 -4.78
C ALA A 365 20.68 6.31 -4.63
N ALA A 366 20.43 6.84 -3.44
CA ALA A 366 20.52 8.28 -3.20
C ALA A 366 21.97 8.81 -3.24
N GLU A 367 22.96 7.94 -3.01
CA GLU A 367 24.38 8.29 -2.97
C GLU A 367 25.08 8.10 -4.33
N TRP A 368 24.42 7.43 -5.27
CA TRP A 368 24.98 7.23 -6.60
C TRP A 368 25.10 8.54 -7.36
N LYS A 369 26.20 8.72 -8.09
CA LYS A 369 26.53 10.00 -8.74
C LYS A 369 25.76 10.26 -10.03
N ASP A 370 25.32 9.22 -10.70
CA ASP A 370 24.65 9.23 -12.00
C ASP A 370 23.12 9.43 -11.89
N GLN A 371 22.73 10.43 -11.10
CA GLN A 371 21.33 10.83 -10.94
C GLN A 371 20.74 11.35 -12.24
N VAL A 372 19.50 10.95 -12.55
CA VAL A 372 18.76 11.41 -13.71
C VAL A 372 18.10 12.76 -13.38
N GLN A 373 18.17 13.72 -14.32
CA GLN A 373 17.56 15.04 -14.17
C GLN A 373 16.03 14.95 -14.10
N ASP A 374 15.40 15.84 -13.33
CA ASP A 374 13.94 15.83 -13.14
C ASP A 374 13.16 16.09 -14.43
N SER A 375 13.68 16.91 -15.34
CA SER A 375 13.09 17.11 -16.68
C SER A 375 13.03 15.81 -17.50
N VAL A 376 14.08 14.99 -17.43
CA VAL A 376 14.14 13.69 -18.11
C VAL A 376 13.13 12.72 -17.46
N LYS A 377 13.05 12.69 -16.13
CA LYS A 377 12.05 11.87 -15.42
C LYS A 377 10.63 12.26 -15.84
N THR A 378 10.33 13.56 -15.87
CA THR A 378 9.02 14.07 -16.29
C THR A 378 8.66 13.64 -17.71
N ALA A 379 9.60 13.75 -18.64
CA ALA A 379 9.39 13.31 -20.01
C ALA A 379 9.14 11.80 -20.12
N ARG A 380 9.87 10.97 -19.35
CA ARG A 380 9.68 9.52 -19.31
C ARG A 380 8.35 9.12 -18.66
N VAL A 381 7.93 9.82 -17.61
CA VAL A 381 6.58 9.64 -17.01
C VAL A 381 5.52 9.86 -18.06
N ALA A 382 5.54 10.98 -18.78
CA ALA A 382 4.55 11.29 -19.81
C ALA A 382 4.51 10.23 -20.94
N ARG A 383 5.66 9.70 -21.35
CA ARG A 383 5.73 8.61 -22.35
C ARG A 383 5.08 7.32 -21.87
N LEU A 384 5.32 6.92 -20.62
CA LEU A 384 4.71 5.70 -20.06
C LEU A 384 3.23 5.89 -19.70
N GLU A 385 2.81 7.11 -19.33
CA GLU A 385 1.38 7.41 -19.14
C GLU A 385 0.63 7.31 -20.45
N ALA A 386 1.17 7.83 -21.55
CA ALA A 386 0.57 7.68 -22.89
C ALA A 386 0.51 6.19 -23.33
N LEU A 387 1.57 5.41 -23.06
CA LEU A 387 1.55 3.97 -23.30
C LEU A 387 0.50 3.26 -22.42
N CYS A 388 0.34 3.67 -21.17
CA CYS A 388 -0.66 3.13 -20.26
C CYS A 388 -2.08 3.35 -20.81
N GLU A 389 -2.39 4.55 -21.31
CA GLU A 389 -3.68 4.86 -21.94
C GLU A 389 -3.95 4.01 -23.18
N GLU A 390 -2.93 3.81 -24.05
CA GLU A 390 -3.01 2.92 -25.22
C GLU A 390 -3.36 1.48 -24.80
N LEU A 391 -2.59 0.93 -23.85
CA LEU A 391 -2.74 -0.45 -23.40
C LEU A 391 -4.04 -0.67 -22.60
N HIS A 392 -4.42 0.29 -21.78
CA HIS A 392 -5.67 0.23 -21.02
C HIS A 392 -6.90 0.25 -21.92
N SER A 393 -6.90 1.12 -22.93
CA SER A 393 -7.96 1.18 -23.94
C SER A 393 -8.07 -0.13 -24.72
N ALA A 394 -6.92 -0.71 -25.11
CA ALA A 394 -6.89 -2.01 -25.78
C ALA A 394 -7.40 -3.15 -24.88
N PHE A 395 -7.07 -3.13 -23.58
CA PHE A 395 -7.57 -4.08 -22.59
C PHE A 395 -9.10 -4.00 -22.45
N ILE A 396 -9.65 -2.79 -22.33
CA ILE A 396 -11.12 -2.58 -22.24
C ILE A 396 -11.79 -3.09 -23.53
N ALA A 397 -11.26 -2.72 -24.71
CA ALA A 397 -11.81 -3.13 -25.98
C ALA A 397 -11.82 -4.66 -26.17
N ALA A 398 -10.78 -5.34 -25.70
CA ALA A 398 -10.69 -6.81 -25.78
C ALA A 398 -11.65 -7.54 -24.83
N ASN A 399 -12.17 -6.88 -23.79
CA ASN A 399 -13.17 -7.43 -22.88
C ASN A 399 -14.61 -7.02 -23.25
N LYS A 400 -14.79 -6.18 -24.27
CA LYS A 400 -16.11 -5.72 -24.68
C LYS A 400 -16.98 -6.86 -25.19
N GLY A 401 -18.22 -6.93 -24.69
CA GLY A 401 -19.19 -7.98 -25.03
C GLY A 401 -19.05 -9.25 -24.18
N LEU A 402 -18.08 -9.34 -23.29
CA LEU A 402 -17.94 -10.47 -22.38
C LEU A 402 -18.80 -10.30 -21.13
N GLN A 403 -19.24 -11.43 -20.55
CA GLN A 403 -19.99 -11.45 -19.30
C GLN A 403 -19.03 -11.37 -18.12
N GLU A 404 -19.28 -10.40 -17.23
CA GLU A 404 -18.51 -10.23 -15.99
C GLU A 404 -19.42 -9.87 -14.82
N THR A 405 -19.04 -10.29 -13.62
CA THR A 405 -19.75 -9.88 -12.40
C THR A 405 -19.19 -8.58 -11.89
N VAL A 406 -20.02 -7.56 -11.72
CA VAL A 406 -19.70 -6.24 -11.19
C VAL A 406 -20.09 -6.18 -9.73
N LEU A 407 -19.21 -5.66 -8.87
CA LEU A 407 -19.55 -5.21 -7.53
C LEU A 407 -19.85 -3.71 -7.59
N TRP A 408 -21.10 -3.34 -7.31
CA TRP A 408 -21.57 -1.96 -7.34
C TRP A 408 -21.11 -1.20 -6.09
N GLU A 409 -20.50 -0.02 -6.27
CA GLU A 409 -19.99 0.80 -5.18
C GLU A 409 -21.07 1.75 -4.62
N SER A 410 -20.91 2.16 -3.37
CA SER A 410 -21.80 3.14 -2.72
C SER A 410 -21.55 4.58 -3.16
N SER A 411 -20.46 4.85 -3.88
CA SER A 411 -20.13 6.20 -4.34
C SER A 411 -20.99 6.63 -5.53
N VAL A 412 -21.59 7.81 -5.43
CA VAL A 412 -22.44 8.39 -6.49
C VAL A 412 -21.85 9.71 -6.93
N LYS A 413 -21.73 9.92 -8.25
CA LYS A 413 -21.30 11.18 -8.83
C LYS A 413 -22.26 11.57 -9.96
N ASN A 414 -22.87 12.74 -9.87
CA ASN A 414 -23.82 13.26 -10.87
C ASN A 414 -24.96 12.29 -11.21
N GLY A 415 -25.51 11.58 -10.21
CA GLY A 415 -26.58 10.60 -10.42
C GLY A 415 -26.12 9.29 -11.07
N ILE A 416 -24.83 9.06 -11.22
CA ILE A 416 -24.22 7.84 -11.76
C ILE A 416 -23.51 7.11 -10.62
N MET A 417 -23.75 5.81 -10.51
CA MET A 417 -22.98 4.89 -9.68
C MET A 417 -22.02 4.08 -10.53
N GLY A 418 -20.89 3.73 -9.94
CA GLY A 418 -19.89 2.90 -10.57
C GLY A 418 -19.75 1.54 -9.87
N GLY A 419 -19.20 0.57 -10.57
CA GLY A 419 -18.81 -0.71 -10.01
C GLY A 419 -17.58 -1.25 -10.73
N TYR A 420 -17.00 -2.30 -10.19
CA TYR A 420 -15.82 -2.93 -10.80
C TYR A 420 -16.06 -4.42 -11.03
N THR A 421 -15.63 -4.87 -12.21
CA THR A 421 -15.60 -6.29 -12.57
C THR A 421 -14.53 -7.05 -11.80
N GLY A 422 -14.52 -8.37 -11.93
CA GLY A 422 -13.46 -9.24 -11.40
C GLY A 422 -12.07 -8.87 -11.90
N ASN A 423 -11.95 -8.53 -13.18
CA ASN A 423 -10.72 -8.05 -13.82
C ASN A 423 -10.55 -6.52 -13.82
N TYR A 424 -11.20 -5.82 -12.88
CA TYR A 424 -11.01 -4.41 -12.54
C TYR A 424 -11.43 -3.39 -13.62
N ILE A 425 -12.32 -3.78 -14.55
CA ILE A 425 -12.95 -2.83 -15.48
C ILE A 425 -14.04 -2.07 -14.73
N ARG A 426 -14.06 -0.76 -14.88
CA ARG A 426 -15.10 0.08 -14.34
C ARG A 426 -16.33 0.07 -15.23
N VAL A 427 -17.48 -0.20 -14.62
CA VAL A 427 -18.79 -0.12 -15.25
C VAL A 427 -19.62 0.96 -14.57
N GLU A 428 -20.42 1.70 -15.34
CA GLU A 428 -21.25 2.79 -14.84
C GLU A 428 -22.71 2.57 -15.19
N ARG A 429 -23.62 3.04 -14.31
CA ARG A 429 -25.05 3.03 -14.53
C ARG A 429 -25.72 4.19 -13.78
N PRO A 430 -26.98 4.54 -14.10
CA PRO A 430 -27.78 5.41 -13.25
C PRO A 430 -27.83 4.89 -11.80
N TYR A 431 -27.84 5.82 -10.85
CA TYR A 431 -27.86 5.47 -9.43
C TYR A 431 -29.10 4.67 -9.07
N ASP A 432 -28.86 3.58 -8.37
CA ASP A 432 -29.88 2.68 -7.84
C ASP A 432 -29.45 2.25 -6.41
N PRO A 433 -30.11 2.73 -5.35
CA PRO A 433 -29.69 2.43 -3.98
C PRO A 433 -29.80 0.95 -3.61
N GLU A 434 -30.68 0.18 -4.27
CA GLU A 434 -30.85 -1.25 -4.00
C GLU A 434 -29.66 -2.09 -4.53
N ARG A 435 -28.88 -1.51 -5.44
CA ARG A 435 -27.71 -2.15 -6.02
C ARG A 435 -26.42 -1.92 -5.25
N MET A 436 -26.40 -0.97 -4.34
CA MET A 436 -25.18 -0.71 -3.55
C MET A 436 -24.72 -1.97 -2.82
N ASN A 437 -23.41 -2.25 -2.92
CA ASN A 437 -22.77 -3.44 -2.32
C ASN A 437 -23.37 -4.79 -2.79
N THR A 438 -23.93 -4.82 -3.98
CA THR A 438 -24.43 -6.06 -4.60
C THR A 438 -23.55 -6.49 -5.77
N LEU A 439 -23.59 -7.78 -6.07
CA LEU A 439 -22.93 -8.40 -7.22
C LEU A 439 -23.95 -8.67 -8.32
N GLU A 440 -23.65 -8.22 -9.53
CA GLU A 440 -24.51 -8.41 -10.71
C GLU A 440 -23.68 -8.80 -11.92
N THR A 441 -24.12 -9.81 -12.64
CA THR A 441 -23.49 -10.18 -13.93
C THR A 441 -23.99 -9.25 -15.03
N VAL A 442 -23.07 -8.60 -15.72
CA VAL A 442 -23.35 -7.65 -16.81
C VAL A 442 -22.52 -7.99 -18.04
N THR A 443 -22.91 -7.49 -19.19
CA THR A 443 -22.08 -7.46 -20.40
C THR A 443 -21.24 -6.19 -20.38
N VAL A 444 -19.92 -6.33 -20.44
CA VAL A 444 -18.95 -5.21 -20.42
C VAL A 444 -18.89 -4.49 -21.75
#